data_8ec709c6c848448e4003e045b539fc52
#
_entry.id   8ec709c6c848448e4003e045b539fc52
#
_cell.length_a   1.000
_cell.length_b   1.000
_cell.length_c   1.000
_cell.angle_alpha   90.00
_cell.angle_beta   90.00
_cell.angle_gamma   90.00
#
_symmetry.space_group_name_H-M   'P 1'
#
loop_
_entity.id
_entity.type
_entity.pdbx_description
1 polymer ?
#
loop_
_entity_poly.entity_id
_entity_poly.type
_entity_poly.pdbx_seq_one_letter_code
_entity_poly.pdbx_strand_id
1 'polypeptide(L)'
;MEKLLEHALDLKWFSGFLSADPDVRYFENGGCLCTMSVALKKNKNDETTWLNCEAWGSSAEELSETFKKGDKVLVCGTFKKTEYNNKTYYKLEICECYHT
;
A
#
# COMPACT_ATOMS: atom_id res chain seq x y z
N MET A 1 4.38 25.60 -2.71
CA MET A 1 3.02 25.37 -3.15
C MET A 1 2.89 24.51 -4.41
N GLU A 2 3.69 24.75 -5.42
CA GLU A 2 3.71 23.93 -6.63
C GLU A 2 4.06 22.46 -6.36
N LYS A 3 5.01 22.21 -5.46
CA LYS A 3 5.40 20.85 -5.10
C LYS A 3 4.29 20.08 -4.39
N LEU A 4 3.48 20.76 -3.58
CA LEU A 4 2.36 20.13 -2.90
C LEU A 4 1.25 19.77 -3.89
N LEU A 5 1.03 20.62 -4.89
CA LEU A 5 0.05 20.34 -5.93
C LEU A 5 0.48 19.19 -6.82
N GLU A 6 1.75 19.16 -7.21
CA GLU A 6 2.30 18.07 -8.01
C GLU A 6 2.19 16.74 -7.26
N HIS A 7 2.53 16.74 -5.97
CA HIS A 7 2.45 15.55 -5.15
C HIS A 7 1.00 15.07 -5.01
N ALA A 8 0.07 15.98 -4.80
CA ALA A 8 -1.36 15.65 -4.69
C ALA A 8 -1.91 15.06 -5.99
N LEU A 9 -1.45 15.56 -7.14
CA LEU A 9 -1.88 15.05 -8.43
C LEU A 9 -1.33 13.66 -8.75
N ASP A 10 -0.22 13.27 -8.12
CA ASP A 10 0.38 11.95 -8.30
C ASP A 10 -0.23 10.88 -7.40
N LEU A 11 -1.11 11.27 -6.49
CA LEU A 11 -1.76 10.32 -5.59
C LEU A 11 -2.73 9.43 -6.36
N LYS A 12 -2.66 8.13 -6.08
CA LYS A 12 -3.55 7.14 -6.66
C LYS A 12 -4.41 6.51 -5.58
N TRP A 13 -5.66 6.20 -5.92
CA TRP A 13 -6.62 5.61 -5.00
C TRP A 13 -7.03 4.23 -5.50
N PHE A 14 -7.03 3.26 -4.59
CA PHE A 14 -7.42 1.90 -4.92
C PHE A 14 -8.33 1.34 -3.83
N SER A 15 -9.31 0.55 -4.24
CA SER A 15 -10.22 -0.15 -3.32
C SER A 15 -10.07 -1.65 -3.53
N GLY A 16 -10.04 -2.39 -2.44
CA GLY A 16 -9.92 -3.84 -2.51
C GLY A 16 -9.95 -4.49 -1.14
N PHE A 17 -9.52 -5.74 -1.08
CA PHE A 17 -9.52 -6.52 0.15
C PHE A 17 -8.11 -6.92 0.54
N LEU A 18 -7.82 -6.89 1.84
CA LEU A 18 -6.54 -7.37 2.33
C LEU A 18 -6.48 -8.90 2.20
N SER A 19 -5.46 -9.40 1.54
CA SER A 19 -5.27 -10.84 1.35
C SER A 19 -4.65 -11.53 2.55
N ALA A 20 -4.00 -10.76 3.41
CA ALA A 20 -3.37 -11.26 4.63
C ALA A 20 -3.28 -10.11 5.64
N ASP A 21 -2.98 -10.44 6.89
CA ASP A 21 -2.71 -9.42 7.89
C ASP A 21 -1.51 -8.58 7.47
N PRO A 22 -1.51 -7.26 7.75
CA PRO A 22 -0.32 -6.44 7.46
C PRO A 22 0.91 -6.98 8.18
N ASP A 23 2.03 -7.03 7.47
CA ASP A 23 3.30 -7.51 8.02
C ASP A 23 4.17 -6.33 8.41
N VAL A 24 4.60 -6.29 9.68
CA VAL A 24 5.42 -5.20 10.19
C VAL A 24 6.82 -5.72 10.50
N ARG A 25 7.82 -5.01 10.01
CA ARG A 25 9.22 -5.29 10.29
C ARG A 25 9.86 -4.10 11.00
N TYR A 26 10.65 -4.39 12.02
CA TYR A 26 11.39 -3.40 12.77
C TYR A 26 12.88 -3.52 12.44
N PHE A 27 13.52 -2.38 12.23
CA PHE A 27 14.94 -2.34 11.90
C PHE A 27 15.75 -1.88 13.10
N GLU A 28 17.04 -2.24 13.12
CA GLU A 28 17.94 -1.91 14.23
C GLU A 28 18.06 -0.40 14.49
N ASN A 29 17.90 0.40 13.45
CA ASN A 29 17.97 1.86 13.58
C ASN A 29 16.69 2.49 14.14
N GLY A 30 15.72 1.67 14.55
CA GLY A 30 14.45 2.15 15.06
C GLY A 30 13.37 2.36 14.00
N GLY A 31 13.69 2.10 12.74
CA GLY A 31 12.71 2.20 11.65
C GLY A 31 11.72 1.05 11.65
N CYS A 32 10.59 1.28 11.02
CA CYS A 32 9.49 0.31 10.94
C CYS A 32 8.89 0.34 9.53
N LEU A 33 8.66 -0.84 8.96
CA LEU A 33 8.05 -0.98 7.64
C LEU A 33 6.87 -1.93 7.72
N CYS A 34 5.71 -1.47 7.22
CA CYS A 34 4.52 -2.30 7.07
C CYS A 34 4.31 -2.61 5.60
N THR A 35 4.12 -3.89 5.27
CA THR A 35 3.77 -4.31 3.91
C THR A 35 2.37 -4.91 3.91
N MET A 36 1.60 -4.57 2.88
CA MET A 36 0.25 -5.06 2.70
C MET A 36 0.05 -5.49 1.26
N SER A 37 -0.76 -6.53 1.06
CA SER A 37 -1.16 -6.97 -0.27
C SER A 37 -2.67 -6.80 -0.40
N VAL A 38 -3.09 -5.97 -1.36
CA VAL A 38 -4.49 -5.66 -1.59
C VAL A 38 -4.95 -6.33 -2.88
N ALA A 39 -6.02 -7.13 -2.77
CA ALA A 39 -6.62 -7.77 -3.93
C ALA A 39 -7.62 -6.82 -4.56
N LEU A 40 -7.32 -6.38 -5.79
CA LEU A 40 -8.18 -5.49 -6.56
C LEU A 40 -9.08 -6.31 -7.47
N LYS A 41 -10.40 -6.12 -7.36
CA LYS A 41 -11.35 -6.76 -8.27
C LYS A 41 -11.79 -5.77 -9.32
N LYS A 42 -11.59 -6.12 -10.59
CA LYS A 42 -12.10 -5.32 -11.70
C LYS A 42 -13.48 -5.77 -12.13
N ASN A 43 -13.66 -7.06 -12.45
CA ASN A 43 -14.91 -7.64 -12.89
C ASN A 43 -15.04 -9.07 -12.38
N LYS A 44 -16.24 -9.65 -12.46
CA LYS A 44 -16.51 -11.00 -11.97
C LYS A 44 -15.67 -12.09 -12.63
N ASN A 45 -15.29 -11.89 -13.88
CA ASN A 45 -14.55 -12.89 -14.67
C ASN A 45 -13.07 -12.55 -14.84
N ASP A 46 -12.60 -11.45 -14.30
CA ASP A 46 -11.22 -11.04 -14.43
C ASP A 46 -10.37 -11.67 -13.34
N GLU A 47 -9.11 -11.91 -13.67
CA GLU A 47 -8.13 -12.35 -12.70
C GLU A 47 -7.93 -11.29 -11.63
N THR A 48 -7.66 -11.75 -10.42
CA THR A 48 -7.36 -10.84 -9.33
C THR A 48 -6.02 -10.14 -9.57
N THR A 49 -6.06 -8.82 -9.52
CA THR A 49 -4.83 -8.02 -9.57
C THR A 49 -4.38 -7.74 -8.15
N TRP A 50 -3.11 -8.00 -7.87
CA TRP A 50 -2.53 -7.80 -6.55
C TRP A 50 -1.78 -6.48 -6.51
N LEU A 51 -2.07 -5.66 -5.51
CA LEU A 51 -1.39 -4.39 -5.29
C LEU A 51 -0.51 -4.51 -4.04
N ASN A 52 0.79 -4.40 -4.24
CA ASN A 52 1.74 -4.41 -3.14
C ASN A 52 1.87 -3.00 -2.58
N CYS A 53 1.61 -2.85 -1.28
CA CYS A 53 1.62 -1.56 -0.60
C CYS A 53 2.62 -1.59 0.54
N GLU A 54 3.20 -0.43 0.83
CA GLU A 54 4.10 -0.30 1.98
C GLU A 54 3.93 1.05 2.67
N ALA A 55 4.21 1.07 3.97
CA ALA A 55 4.18 2.28 4.78
C ALA A 55 5.33 2.24 5.78
N TRP A 56 5.88 3.40 6.08
CA TRP A 56 7.06 3.55 6.94
C TRP A 56 6.72 4.32 8.22
N GLY A 57 7.46 4.02 9.29
CA GLY A 57 7.39 4.77 10.54
C GLY A 57 6.14 4.50 11.35
N SER A 58 5.63 5.53 12.01
CA SER A 58 4.46 5.41 12.89
C SER A 58 3.21 4.96 12.14
N SER A 59 3.09 5.31 10.86
CA SER A 59 1.99 4.85 10.02
C SER A 59 1.99 3.34 9.86
N ALA A 60 3.17 2.72 9.83
CA ALA A 60 3.30 1.28 9.68
C ALA A 60 2.67 0.54 10.87
N GLU A 61 2.97 0.98 12.07
CA GLU A 61 2.41 0.38 13.28
C GLU A 61 0.90 0.56 13.35
N GLU A 62 0.42 1.77 13.05
CA GLU A 62 -1.00 2.09 13.06
C GLU A 62 -1.77 1.21 12.09
N LEU A 63 -1.25 1.02 10.87
CA LEU A 63 -1.88 0.17 9.88
C LEU A 63 -1.99 -1.29 10.35
N SER A 64 -0.94 -1.80 10.97
CA SER A 64 -0.95 -3.19 11.44
C SER A 64 -1.95 -3.43 12.57
N GLU A 65 -2.21 -2.41 13.39
CA GLU A 65 -3.17 -2.50 14.49
C GLU A 65 -4.62 -2.33 14.01
N THR A 66 -4.82 -1.52 12.97
CA THR A 66 -6.15 -1.13 12.50
C THR A 66 -6.74 -2.11 11.50
N PHE A 67 -5.93 -2.70 10.64
CA PHE A 67 -6.40 -3.51 9.52
C PHE A 67 -6.02 -4.98 9.67
N LYS A 68 -6.89 -5.87 9.17
CA LYS A 68 -6.74 -7.31 9.25
C LYS A 68 -7.07 -7.98 7.93
N LYS A 69 -6.62 -9.22 7.77
CA LYS A 69 -6.97 -10.05 6.62
C LYS A 69 -8.49 -10.06 6.38
N GLY A 70 -8.88 -9.84 5.15
CA GLY A 70 -10.28 -9.83 4.74
C GLY A 70 -10.95 -8.47 4.81
N ASP A 71 -10.32 -7.48 5.43
CA ASP A 71 -10.87 -6.13 5.50
C ASP A 71 -10.97 -5.50 4.12
N LYS A 72 -12.07 -4.82 3.87
CA LYS A 72 -12.23 -4.02 2.66
C LYS A 72 -11.62 -2.65 2.94
N VAL A 73 -10.69 -2.24 2.09
CA VAL A 73 -9.92 -1.03 2.32
C VAL A 73 -9.91 -0.11 1.11
N LEU A 74 -9.76 1.17 1.38
CA LEU A 74 -9.47 2.19 0.39
C LEU A 74 -8.07 2.72 0.71
N VAL A 75 -7.13 2.53 -0.21
CA VAL A 75 -5.75 2.97 -0.03
C VAL A 75 -5.40 4.09 -0.99
N CYS A 76 -4.62 5.03 -0.49
CA CYS A 76 -4.15 6.18 -1.27
C CYS A 76 -2.64 6.29 -1.12
N GLY A 77 -1.95 6.49 -2.23
CA GLY A 77 -0.51 6.65 -2.17
C GLY A 77 0.10 6.94 -3.52
N THR A 78 1.42 6.88 -3.57
CA THR A 78 2.20 7.11 -4.78
C THR A 78 2.93 5.83 -5.16
N PHE A 79 3.00 5.58 -6.48
CA PHE A 79 3.75 4.43 -6.97
C PHE A 79 5.24 4.68 -6.95
N LYS A 80 5.97 3.68 -6.48
CA LYS A 80 7.41 3.62 -6.61
C LYS A 80 7.78 2.50 -7.56
N LYS A 81 8.65 2.80 -8.50
CA LYS A 81 9.17 1.85 -9.45
C LYS A 81 10.56 1.39 -9.00
N THR A 82 10.75 0.09 -8.90
CA THR A 82 12.05 -0.49 -8.55
C THR A 82 12.47 -1.47 -9.63
N GLU A 83 13.70 -1.36 -10.10
CA GLU A 83 14.28 -2.29 -11.07
C GLU A 83 15.28 -3.19 -10.37
N TYR A 84 15.10 -4.50 -10.58
CA TYR A 84 15.99 -5.51 -10.00
C TYR A 84 16.04 -6.73 -10.93
N ASN A 85 17.24 -7.17 -11.27
CA ASN A 85 17.48 -8.30 -12.17
C ASN A 85 16.72 -8.19 -13.49
N ASN A 86 16.73 -7.02 -14.11
CA ASN A 86 16.03 -6.74 -15.38
C ASN A 86 14.50 -6.82 -15.29
N LYS A 87 13.96 -6.87 -14.07
CA LYS A 87 12.51 -6.84 -13.86
C LYS A 87 12.12 -5.55 -13.18
N THR A 88 10.96 -5.04 -13.56
CA THR A 88 10.40 -3.83 -12.96
C THR A 88 9.30 -4.19 -11.97
N TYR A 89 9.42 -3.68 -10.75
CA TYR A 89 8.43 -3.87 -9.70
C TYR A 89 7.81 -2.54 -9.32
N TYR A 90 6.51 -2.56 -9.05
CA TYR A 90 5.78 -1.39 -8.60
C TYR A 90 5.26 -1.64 -7.20
N LYS A 91 5.40 -0.64 -6.33
CA LYS A 91 4.84 -0.65 -4.98
C LYS A 91 4.10 0.65 -4.76
N LEU A 92 2.97 0.58 -4.05
CA LEU A 92 2.25 1.77 -3.63
C LEU A 92 2.75 2.17 -2.25
N GLU A 93 3.34 3.35 -2.15
CA GLU A 93 3.71 3.91 -0.86
C GLU A 93 2.49 4.59 -0.29
N ILE A 94 1.96 4.05 0.81
CA ILE A 94 0.68 4.47 1.36
C ILE A 94 0.81 5.80 2.08
N CYS A 95 -0.06 6.74 1.70
CA CYS A 95 -0.24 8.00 2.42
C CYS A 95 -1.42 7.90 3.37
N GLU A 96 -2.51 7.27 2.95
CA GLU A 96 -3.72 7.11 3.75
C GLU A 96 -4.39 5.77 3.44
N CYS A 97 -5.04 5.19 4.44
CA CYS A 97 -5.77 3.93 4.30
C CYS A 97 -7.01 3.99 5.19
N TYR A 98 -8.15 3.59 4.62
CA TYR A 98 -9.44 3.66 5.29
C TYR A 98 -10.19 2.33 5.15
N HIS A 99 -11.02 2.02 6.14
CA HIS A 99 -12.02 0.96 5.99
C HIS A 99 -13.18 1.47 5.12
N THR A 100 -13.69 0.62 4.25
CA THR A 100 -14.85 0.98 3.42
C THR A 100 -16.04 0.07 3.63
#